data_5da90d1d58c1d53741f0aacb819fb8ee
#
_entry.id   5da90d1d58c1d53741f0aacb819fb8ee
#
_cell.length_a   1.000
_cell.length_b   1.000
_cell.length_c   1.000
_cell.angle_alpha   90.00
_cell.angle_beta   90.00
_cell.angle_gamma   90.00
#
_symmetry.space_group_name_H-M   'P 1'
#
loop_
_entity.id
_entity.type
_entity.pdbx_description
1 polymer ?
#
loop_
_entity_poly.entity_id
_entity_poly.type
_entity_poly.pdbx_seq_one_letter_code
_entity_poly.pdbx_strand_id
1 'polypeptide(L)'
;ADGNLTVANTKMLPYACAAVAFSGLVYLVASLLISTFGIRRIMRYFPPVVTGPIIIAIGLILAPSAISNCQANWLLAFVALGTVIVCNIWGKGMVKILPILIGVLVSYAVALVTGAVDFERIASAAWFGIPLHKEAMGLFAIDGSPEFISALFTIIPIALATMMEHVGDIAAISATVGHNYINDPGLNRTLLGDGLATTMAGLLGGPANTTYGENTGVLALSK
;
A
#
# COMPACT_ATOMS: atom_id res chain seq x y z
N ALA A 1 -6.77 -11.76 22.76
CA ALA A 1 -5.67 -11.52 21.83
C ALA A 1 -4.51 -12.37 22.31
N ASP A 2 -4.40 -13.56 21.76
CA ASP A 2 -3.30 -14.48 22.05
C ASP A 2 -2.08 -13.87 21.37
N GLY A 3 -1.16 -13.30 22.11
CA GLY A 3 -0.02 -12.53 21.63
C GLY A 3 0.92 -13.24 20.62
N ASN A 4 0.41 -14.17 19.87
CA ASN A 4 1.09 -14.95 18.86
C ASN A 4 0.85 -14.33 17.47
N LEU A 5 1.69 -13.38 17.07
CA LEU A 5 1.64 -12.70 15.77
C LEU A 5 1.88 -13.64 14.55
N THR A 6 2.13 -14.92 14.80
CA THR A 6 2.43 -15.91 13.75
C THR A 6 1.20 -16.59 13.16
N VAL A 7 0.03 -16.47 13.78
CA VAL A 7 -1.21 -17.06 13.28
C VAL A 7 -2.15 -15.93 12.84
N ALA A 8 -2.39 -15.86 11.52
CA ALA A 8 -3.33 -14.91 10.97
C ALA A 8 -4.75 -15.16 11.55
N ASN A 9 -5.33 -14.15 12.19
CA ASN A 9 -6.70 -14.23 12.68
C ASN A 9 -7.69 -14.02 11.55
N THR A 10 -7.98 -15.07 10.79
CA THR A 10 -8.87 -15.01 9.62
C THR A 10 -10.30 -14.62 9.99
N LYS A 11 -10.72 -14.80 11.25
CA LYS A 11 -12.07 -14.41 11.72
C LYS A 11 -12.26 -12.90 11.77
N MET A 12 -11.17 -12.14 11.96
CA MET A 12 -11.22 -10.67 12.00
C MET A 12 -11.01 -10.03 10.62
N LEU A 13 -10.63 -10.83 9.62
CA LEU A 13 -10.35 -10.34 8.27
C LEU A 13 -11.54 -9.60 7.62
N PRO A 14 -12.78 -10.13 7.64
CA PRO A 14 -13.91 -9.43 7.04
C PRO A 14 -14.22 -8.09 7.73
N TYR A 15 -14.05 -7.99 9.05
CA TYR A 15 -14.21 -6.72 9.78
C TYR A 15 -13.14 -5.70 9.40
N ALA A 16 -11.89 -6.14 9.23
CA ALA A 16 -10.82 -5.29 8.73
C ALA A 16 -11.12 -4.81 7.30
N CYS A 17 -11.57 -5.70 6.42
CA CYS A 17 -11.96 -5.34 5.06
C CYS A 17 -13.16 -4.39 5.02
N ALA A 18 -14.15 -4.58 5.90
CA ALA A 18 -15.25 -3.63 6.05
C ALA A 18 -14.75 -2.24 6.49
N ALA A 19 -13.86 -2.17 7.48
CA ALA A 19 -13.28 -0.92 7.93
C ALA A 19 -12.42 -0.24 6.84
N VAL A 20 -11.72 -1.02 6.01
CA VAL A 20 -11.04 -0.51 4.80
C VAL A 20 -12.04 0.11 3.82
N ALA A 21 -13.20 -0.51 3.60
CA ALA A 21 -14.23 0.08 2.75
C ALA A 21 -14.71 1.44 3.30
N PHE A 22 -14.91 1.54 4.61
CA PHE A 22 -15.25 2.81 5.25
C PHE A 22 -14.11 3.84 5.20
N SER A 23 -12.85 3.42 5.27
CA SER A 23 -11.72 4.34 5.07
C SER A 23 -11.73 4.95 3.67
N GLY A 24 -12.10 4.18 2.63
CA GLY A 24 -12.31 4.69 1.28
C GLY A 24 -13.39 5.80 1.22
N LEU A 25 -14.48 5.68 2.01
CA LEU A 25 -15.49 6.74 2.09
C LEU A 25 -14.93 8.05 2.66
N VAL A 26 -13.93 8.00 3.53
CA VAL A 26 -13.25 9.21 4.03
C VAL A 26 -12.56 9.95 2.88
N TYR A 27 -11.95 9.24 1.94
CA TYR A 27 -11.39 9.85 0.72
C TYR A 27 -12.46 10.51 -0.14
N LEU A 28 -13.64 9.89 -0.26
CA LEU A 28 -14.76 10.48 -1.02
C LEU A 28 -15.24 11.76 -0.36
N VAL A 29 -15.33 11.80 0.96
CA VAL A 29 -15.68 13.02 1.72
C VAL A 29 -14.59 14.07 1.51
N ALA A 30 -13.32 13.75 1.59
CA ALA A 30 -12.21 14.66 1.35
C ALA A 30 -12.24 15.20 -0.10
N SER A 31 -12.49 14.37 -1.09
CA SER A 31 -12.68 14.76 -2.48
C SER A 31 -13.82 15.76 -2.65
N LEU A 32 -14.96 15.50 -2.01
CA LEU A 32 -16.11 16.39 -2.03
C LEU A 32 -15.79 17.75 -1.37
N LEU A 33 -15.10 17.74 -0.23
CA LEU A 33 -14.68 18.96 0.47
C LEU A 33 -13.72 19.78 -0.41
N ILE A 34 -12.77 19.15 -1.08
CA ILE A 34 -11.86 19.86 -2.01
C ILE A 34 -12.61 20.42 -3.20
N SER A 35 -13.59 19.69 -3.73
CA SER A 35 -14.42 20.15 -4.85
C SER A 35 -15.26 21.37 -4.49
N THR A 36 -15.80 21.42 -3.26
CA THR A 36 -16.71 22.49 -2.81
C THR A 36 -15.97 23.72 -2.27
N PHE A 37 -14.94 23.51 -1.46
CA PHE A 37 -14.21 24.60 -0.78
C PHE A 37 -12.94 25.04 -1.50
N GLY A 38 -12.53 24.30 -2.51
CA GLY A 38 -11.32 24.54 -3.28
C GLY A 38 -10.06 24.01 -2.59
N ILE A 39 -9.12 23.57 -3.42
CA ILE A 39 -7.87 22.93 -3.00
C ILE A 39 -7.02 23.82 -2.08
N ARG A 40 -6.93 25.14 -2.36
CA ARG A 40 -6.09 26.06 -1.58
C ARG A 40 -6.50 26.15 -0.12
N ARG A 41 -7.82 26.06 0.17
CA ARG A 41 -8.33 26.14 1.54
C ARG A 41 -8.04 24.86 2.30
N ILE A 42 -8.22 23.73 1.67
CA ILE A 42 -7.98 22.40 2.27
C ILE A 42 -6.47 22.17 2.48
N MET A 43 -5.62 22.46 1.49
CA MET A 43 -4.17 22.32 1.60
C MET A 43 -3.52 23.23 2.65
N ARG A 44 -4.23 24.24 3.13
CA ARG A 44 -3.77 25.03 4.28
C ARG A 44 -3.73 24.21 5.58
N TYR A 45 -4.61 23.22 5.70
CA TYR A 45 -4.62 22.29 6.85
C TYR A 45 -3.69 21.11 6.68
N PHE A 46 -3.20 20.88 5.47
CA PHE A 46 -2.30 19.80 5.09
C PHE A 46 -1.01 20.36 4.45
N PRO A 47 -0.22 21.13 5.19
CA PRO A 47 1.02 21.68 4.64
C PRO A 47 2.08 20.59 4.45
N PRO A 48 3.01 20.74 3.48
CA PRO A 48 4.09 19.77 3.23
C PRO A 48 4.97 19.46 4.45
N VAL A 49 5.04 20.37 5.41
CA VAL A 49 5.77 20.18 6.68
C VAL A 49 5.15 19.06 7.53
N VAL A 50 3.89 18.73 7.34
CA VAL A 50 3.20 17.61 8.03
C VAL A 50 3.38 16.30 7.26
N THR A 51 3.36 16.36 5.94
CA THR A 51 3.46 15.18 5.07
C THR A 51 4.78 14.42 5.27
N GLY A 52 5.91 15.13 5.32
CA GLY A 52 7.23 14.51 5.52
C GLY A 52 7.33 13.67 6.80
N PRO A 53 7.05 14.23 7.98
CA PRO A 53 7.03 13.47 9.24
C PRO A 53 6.07 12.28 9.25
N ILE A 54 4.91 12.38 8.58
CA ILE A 54 3.96 11.26 8.46
C ILE A 54 4.58 10.10 7.67
N ILE A 55 5.20 10.37 6.52
CA ILE A 55 5.87 9.35 5.71
C ILE A 55 7.01 8.69 6.49
N ILE A 56 7.81 9.47 7.22
CA ILE A 56 8.85 8.93 8.10
C ILE A 56 8.25 8.02 9.18
N ALA A 57 7.17 8.46 9.82
CA ALA A 57 6.50 7.68 10.86
C ALA A 57 5.95 6.35 10.31
N ILE A 58 5.35 6.34 9.11
CA ILE A 58 4.89 5.13 8.42
C ILE A 58 6.06 4.16 8.22
N GLY A 59 7.19 4.64 7.70
CA GLY A 59 8.39 3.83 7.52
C GLY A 59 8.92 3.21 8.82
N LEU A 60 8.95 3.99 9.90
CA LEU A 60 9.38 3.52 11.22
C LEU A 60 8.42 2.49 11.83
N ILE A 61 7.10 2.65 11.64
CA ILE A 61 6.08 1.69 12.11
C ILE A 61 6.19 0.38 11.35
N LEU A 62 6.53 0.40 10.06
CA LEU A 62 6.70 -0.80 9.24
C LEU A 62 8.04 -1.52 9.45
N ALA A 63 9.04 -0.85 10.01
CA ALA A 63 10.38 -1.42 10.22
C ALA A 63 10.38 -2.72 11.04
N PRO A 64 9.65 -2.86 12.17
CA PRO A 64 9.58 -4.12 12.91
C PRO A 64 9.03 -5.28 12.08
N SER A 65 8.03 -5.03 11.23
CA SER A 65 7.48 -6.03 10.31
C SER A 65 8.51 -6.47 9.26
N ALA A 66 9.27 -5.53 8.71
CA ALA A 66 10.35 -5.83 7.78
C ALA A 66 11.44 -6.70 8.44
N ILE A 67 11.86 -6.36 9.66
CA ILE A 67 12.83 -7.14 10.43
C ILE A 67 12.30 -8.55 10.72
N SER A 68 11.04 -8.68 11.13
CA SER A 68 10.40 -9.98 11.37
C SER A 68 10.41 -10.85 10.10
N ASN A 69 10.12 -10.27 8.94
CA ASN A 69 10.19 -10.98 7.67
C ASN A 69 11.63 -11.41 7.31
N CYS A 70 12.63 -10.57 7.61
CA CYS A 70 14.05 -10.92 7.41
C CYS A 70 14.49 -12.09 8.29
N GLN A 71 13.93 -12.26 9.48
CA GLN A 71 14.24 -13.34 10.41
C GLN A 71 13.91 -14.73 9.84
N ALA A 72 12.99 -14.81 8.88
CA ALA A 72 12.70 -16.08 8.20
C ALA A 72 13.92 -16.64 7.45
N ASN A 73 14.72 -15.77 6.81
CA ASN A 73 15.99 -16.15 6.18
C ASN A 73 16.86 -14.91 5.95
N TRP A 74 17.81 -14.68 6.85
CA TRP A 74 18.72 -13.53 6.78
C TRP A 74 19.59 -13.49 5.54
N LEU A 75 20.01 -14.67 5.03
CA LEU A 75 20.82 -14.73 3.80
C LEU A 75 20.06 -14.15 2.62
N LEU A 76 18.81 -14.59 2.42
CA LEU A 76 17.96 -14.09 1.33
C LEU A 76 17.64 -12.59 1.50
N ALA A 77 17.43 -12.15 2.74
CA ALA A 77 17.19 -10.74 3.04
C ALA A 77 18.39 -9.86 2.66
N PHE A 78 19.61 -10.27 3.02
CA PHE A 78 20.83 -9.54 2.65
C PHE A 78 21.12 -9.59 1.15
N VAL A 79 20.86 -10.71 0.47
CA VAL A 79 20.98 -10.81 -0.98
C VAL A 79 20.00 -9.85 -1.68
N ALA A 80 18.73 -9.83 -1.25
CA ALA A 80 17.73 -8.93 -1.81
C ALA A 80 18.12 -7.46 -1.60
N LEU A 81 18.43 -7.07 -0.36
CA LEU A 81 18.81 -5.71 -0.01
C LEU A 81 20.09 -5.27 -0.74
N GLY A 82 21.11 -6.10 -0.74
CA GLY A 82 22.37 -5.84 -1.43
C GLY A 82 22.17 -5.64 -2.93
N THR A 83 21.36 -6.49 -3.56
CA THR A 83 21.02 -6.37 -4.98
C THR A 83 20.31 -5.05 -5.27
N VAL A 84 19.32 -4.66 -4.45
CA VAL A 84 18.60 -3.39 -4.61
C VAL A 84 19.55 -2.20 -4.48
N ILE A 85 20.46 -2.21 -3.48
CA ILE A 85 21.46 -1.15 -3.29
C ILE A 85 22.39 -1.05 -4.52
N VAL A 86 22.92 -2.19 -4.98
CA VAL A 86 23.80 -2.25 -6.15
C VAL A 86 23.10 -1.72 -7.40
N CYS A 87 21.86 -2.14 -7.64
CA CYS A 87 21.06 -1.65 -8.77
C CYS A 87 20.80 -0.14 -8.71
N ASN A 88 20.55 0.40 -7.52
CA ASN A 88 20.31 1.84 -7.35
C ASN A 88 21.59 2.68 -7.55
N ILE A 89 22.76 2.21 -7.08
CA ILE A 89 24.00 2.98 -7.13
C ILE A 89 24.68 2.84 -8.48
N TRP A 90 24.83 1.62 -8.99
CA TRP A 90 25.59 1.31 -10.20
C TRP A 90 24.72 0.94 -11.40
N GLY A 91 23.44 0.72 -11.20
CA GLY A 91 22.50 0.39 -12.28
C GLY A 91 22.39 1.48 -13.34
N LYS A 92 22.24 1.08 -14.60
CA LYS A 92 21.99 1.95 -15.74
C LYS A 92 20.76 1.49 -16.51
N GLY A 93 20.02 2.43 -17.10
CA GLY A 93 18.83 2.12 -17.87
C GLY A 93 17.78 1.36 -17.05
N MET A 94 17.26 0.26 -17.56
CA MET A 94 16.22 -0.56 -16.94
C MET A 94 16.60 -1.12 -15.57
N VAL A 95 17.88 -1.42 -15.32
CA VAL A 95 18.35 -1.94 -14.03
C VAL A 95 18.14 -0.94 -12.91
N LYS A 96 18.34 0.34 -13.18
CA LYS A 96 18.10 1.43 -12.22
C LYS A 96 16.61 1.70 -11.98
N ILE A 97 15.77 1.35 -12.96
CA ILE A 97 14.31 1.56 -12.91
C ILE A 97 13.62 0.49 -12.06
N LEU A 98 14.10 -0.76 -12.14
CA LEU A 98 13.45 -1.93 -11.55
C LEU A 98 14.32 -2.61 -10.48
N PRO A 99 14.93 -1.87 -9.54
CA PRO A 99 15.86 -2.45 -8.58
C PRO A 99 15.19 -3.47 -7.66
N ILE A 100 13.94 -3.22 -7.27
CA ILE A 100 13.17 -4.12 -6.39
C ILE A 100 12.87 -5.42 -7.12
N LEU A 101 12.41 -5.37 -8.36
CA LEU A 101 12.12 -6.56 -9.16
C LEU A 101 13.39 -7.43 -9.33
N ILE A 102 14.53 -6.79 -9.64
CA ILE A 102 15.81 -7.50 -9.79
C ILE A 102 16.23 -8.12 -8.44
N GLY A 103 16.07 -7.38 -7.33
CA GLY A 103 16.33 -7.90 -5.98
C GLY A 103 15.51 -9.14 -5.66
N VAL A 104 14.21 -9.13 -5.99
CA VAL A 104 13.32 -10.29 -5.82
C VAL A 104 13.77 -11.44 -6.69
N LEU A 105 14.07 -11.24 -7.97
CA LEU A 105 14.49 -12.32 -8.88
C LEU A 105 15.82 -12.94 -8.47
N VAL A 106 16.81 -12.11 -8.07
CA VAL A 106 18.10 -12.60 -7.62
C VAL A 106 17.98 -13.37 -6.31
N SER A 107 17.24 -12.83 -5.32
CA SER A 107 17.03 -13.54 -4.05
C SER A 107 16.24 -14.84 -4.25
N TYR A 108 15.26 -14.85 -5.16
CA TYR A 108 14.53 -16.06 -5.51
C TYR A 108 15.43 -17.11 -6.18
N ALA A 109 16.31 -16.70 -7.09
CA ALA A 109 17.30 -17.61 -7.70
C ALA A 109 18.23 -18.22 -6.63
N VAL A 110 18.68 -17.42 -5.66
CA VAL A 110 19.47 -17.93 -4.53
C VAL A 110 18.63 -18.89 -3.67
N ALA A 111 17.36 -18.59 -3.42
CA ALA A 111 16.46 -19.46 -2.68
C ALA A 111 16.27 -20.83 -3.37
N LEU A 112 16.21 -20.85 -4.71
CA LEU A 112 16.14 -22.08 -5.50
C LEU A 112 17.40 -22.93 -5.31
N VAL A 113 18.60 -22.32 -5.40
CA VAL A 113 19.89 -23.01 -5.27
C VAL A 113 20.09 -23.53 -3.84
N THR A 114 19.61 -22.78 -2.84
CA THR A 114 19.72 -23.16 -1.42
C THR A 114 18.64 -24.14 -0.95
N GLY A 115 17.69 -24.51 -1.83
CA GLY A 115 16.58 -25.40 -1.49
C GLY A 115 15.55 -24.80 -0.52
N ALA A 116 15.52 -23.47 -0.40
CA ALA A 116 14.60 -22.78 0.50
C ALA A 116 13.19 -22.60 -0.11
N VAL A 117 12.96 -23.02 -1.36
CA VAL A 117 11.67 -22.90 -2.05
C VAL A 117 10.85 -24.18 -1.86
N ASP A 118 9.64 -24.04 -1.34
CA ASP A 118 8.67 -25.11 -1.20
C ASP A 118 7.82 -25.23 -2.49
N PHE A 119 8.18 -26.22 -3.32
CA PHE A 119 7.45 -26.48 -4.57
C PHE A 119 6.13 -27.21 -4.37
N GLU A 120 5.89 -27.86 -3.22
CA GLU A 120 4.63 -28.59 -2.97
C GLU A 120 3.45 -27.62 -2.93
N ARG A 121 3.65 -26.43 -2.36
CA ARG A 121 2.63 -25.36 -2.35
C ARG A 121 2.28 -24.87 -3.75
N ILE A 122 3.27 -24.81 -4.64
CA ILE A 122 3.06 -24.37 -6.03
C ILE A 122 2.34 -25.48 -6.80
N ALA A 123 2.75 -26.74 -6.61
CA ALA A 123 2.14 -27.90 -7.30
C ALA A 123 0.69 -28.15 -6.86
N SER A 124 0.37 -27.88 -5.60
CA SER A 124 -0.99 -28.05 -5.06
C SER A 124 -1.92 -26.85 -5.31
N ALA A 125 -1.38 -25.73 -5.77
CA ALA A 125 -2.17 -24.54 -6.04
C ALA A 125 -3.07 -24.73 -7.28
N ALA A 126 -4.31 -24.25 -7.21
CA ALA A 126 -5.20 -24.25 -8.36
C ALA A 126 -4.67 -23.29 -9.44
N TRP A 127 -4.61 -23.74 -10.67
CA TRP A 127 -4.15 -22.92 -11.82
C TRP A 127 -5.09 -21.76 -12.12
N PHE A 128 -6.38 -21.93 -11.82
CA PHE A 128 -7.40 -20.90 -11.96
C PHE A 128 -8.24 -20.87 -10.69
N GLY A 129 -8.42 -19.70 -10.14
CA GLY A 129 -9.27 -19.46 -8.99
C GLY A 129 -9.86 -18.06 -9.05
N ILE A 130 -11.11 -17.92 -8.62
CA ILE A 130 -11.70 -16.59 -8.44
C ILE A 130 -11.19 -16.05 -7.11
N PRO A 131 -10.51 -14.88 -7.08
CA PRO A 131 -9.92 -14.33 -5.87
C PRO A 131 -10.96 -13.70 -4.92
N LEU A 132 -12.20 -14.17 -4.98
CA LEU A 132 -13.31 -13.69 -4.16
C LEU A 132 -13.66 -14.76 -3.12
N HIS A 133 -13.20 -14.56 -1.90
CA HIS A 133 -13.55 -15.41 -0.77
C HIS A 133 -14.62 -14.74 0.07
N LYS A 134 -15.83 -15.31 0.10
CA LYS A 134 -16.96 -14.75 0.87
C LYS A 134 -16.62 -14.50 2.33
N GLU A 135 -15.76 -15.34 2.91
CA GLU A 135 -15.30 -15.25 4.29
C GLU A 135 -14.38 -14.03 4.56
N ALA A 136 -13.82 -13.43 3.51
CA ALA A 136 -12.98 -12.23 3.61
C ALA A 136 -13.73 -10.95 3.21
N MET A 137 -14.91 -11.06 2.57
CA MET A 137 -15.63 -9.89 2.06
C MET A 137 -16.12 -9.00 3.19
N GLY A 138 -15.69 -7.75 3.21
CA GLY A 138 -16.15 -6.73 4.17
C GLY A 138 -17.64 -6.44 4.06
N LEU A 139 -18.24 -6.66 2.88
CA LEU A 139 -19.67 -6.45 2.65
C LEU A 139 -20.57 -7.21 3.65
N PHE A 140 -20.15 -8.41 4.07
CA PHE A 140 -20.94 -9.26 4.99
C PHE A 140 -20.59 -9.04 6.47
N ALA A 141 -19.63 -8.19 6.78
CA ALA A 141 -19.19 -7.87 8.14
C ALA A 141 -19.67 -6.50 8.64
N ILE A 142 -20.60 -5.87 7.93
CA ILE A 142 -21.22 -4.59 8.34
C ILE A 142 -22.45 -4.92 9.19
N ASP A 143 -22.20 -5.40 10.43
CA ASP A 143 -23.23 -5.93 11.33
C ASP A 143 -23.39 -5.11 12.63
N GLY A 144 -22.57 -4.05 12.81
CA GLY A 144 -22.58 -3.24 14.03
C GLY A 144 -22.01 -3.95 15.27
N SER A 145 -21.33 -5.09 15.10
CA SER A 145 -20.69 -5.82 16.19
C SER A 145 -19.56 -4.99 16.85
N PRO A 146 -19.19 -5.30 18.11
CA PRO A 146 -18.06 -4.66 18.78
C PRO A 146 -16.75 -4.81 17.97
N GLU A 147 -16.56 -5.94 17.28
CA GLU A 147 -15.43 -6.24 16.42
C GLU A 147 -15.37 -5.29 15.22
N PHE A 148 -16.50 -5.06 14.57
CA PHE A 148 -16.62 -4.11 13.46
C PHE A 148 -16.34 -2.67 13.91
N ILE A 149 -16.93 -2.26 15.04
CA ILE A 149 -16.73 -0.91 15.61
C ILE A 149 -15.25 -0.71 15.96
N SER A 150 -14.61 -1.69 16.61
CA SER A 150 -13.18 -1.66 16.93
C SER A 150 -12.31 -1.53 15.68
N ALA A 151 -12.62 -2.27 14.62
CA ALA A 151 -11.92 -2.17 13.33
C ALA A 151 -12.07 -0.77 12.72
N LEU A 152 -13.25 -0.16 12.77
CA LEU A 152 -13.48 1.20 12.28
C LEU A 152 -12.60 2.23 13.01
N PHE A 153 -12.61 2.20 14.36
CA PHE A 153 -11.79 3.13 15.16
C PHE A 153 -10.29 2.95 14.95
N THR A 154 -9.85 1.75 14.55
CA THR A 154 -8.44 1.46 14.28
C THR A 154 -8.03 1.91 12.87
N ILE A 155 -8.86 1.62 11.86
CA ILE A 155 -8.47 1.76 10.45
C ILE A 155 -8.82 3.15 9.90
N ILE A 156 -9.95 3.75 10.26
CA ILE A 156 -10.37 5.05 9.72
C ILE A 156 -9.32 6.17 9.96
N PRO A 157 -8.72 6.30 11.15
CA PRO A 157 -7.69 7.33 11.37
C PRO A 157 -6.47 7.17 10.45
N ILE A 158 -6.13 5.93 10.05
CA ILE A 158 -5.02 5.65 9.14
C ILE A 158 -5.29 6.25 7.75
N ALA A 159 -6.55 6.34 7.32
CA ALA A 159 -6.92 6.97 6.07
C ALA A 159 -6.43 8.43 5.94
N LEU A 160 -6.32 9.16 7.04
CA LEU A 160 -5.76 10.51 7.02
C LEU A 160 -4.26 10.50 6.68
N ALA A 161 -3.52 9.52 7.19
CA ALA A 161 -2.10 9.37 6.89
C ALA A 161 -1.86 8.96 5.43
N THR A 162 -2.64 8.01 4.92
CA THR A 162 -2.54 7.56 3.52
C THR A 162 -3.02 8.61 2.53
N MET A 163 -4.00 9.46 2.89
CA MET A 163 -4.33 10.65 2.09
C MET A 163 -3.18 11.66 2.00
N MET A 164 -2.41 11.83 3.08
CA MET A 164 -1.23 12.70 3.05
C MET A 164 -0.14 12.14 2.14
N GLU A 165 0.08 10.83 2.17
CA GLU A 165 0.96 10.12 1.25
C GLU A 165 0.51 10.34 -0.20
N HIS A 166 -0.76 10.11 -0.51
CA HIS A 166 -1.34 10.35 -1.83
C HIS A 166 -1.08 11.77 -2.36
N VAL A 167 -1.29 12.79 -1.51
CA VAL A 167 -1.00 14.19 -1.88
C VAL A 167 0.49 14.39 -2.19
N GLY A 168 1.37 13.80 -1.40
CA GLY A 168 2.82 13.84 -1.60
C GLY A 168 3.23 13.19 -2.92
N ASP A 169 2.68 12.02 -3.21
CA ASP A 169 2.97 11.27 -4.44
C ASP A 169 2.46 12.00 -5.69
N ILE A 170 1.26 12.55 -5.66
CA ILE A 170 0.74 13.37 -6.77
C ILE A 170 1.61 14.61 -7.01
N ALA A 171 2.16 15.22 -5.95
CA ALA A 171 3.10 16.33 -6.09
C ALA A 171 4.43 15.86 -6.72
N ALA A 172 4.96 14.71 -6.29
CA ALA A 172 6.18 14.12 -6.83
C ALA A 172 6.02 13.71 -8.31
N ILE A 173 4.91 13.07 -8.66
CA ILE A 173 4.56 12.72 -10.05
C ILE A 173 4.44 13.99 -10.89
N SER A 174 3.77 15.02 -10.39
CA SER A 174 3.62 16.31 -11.10
C SER A 174 4.97 16.94 -11.42
N ALA A 175 5.89 16.93 -10.46
CA ALA A 175 7.24 17.45 -10.66
C ALA A 175 8.04 16.61 -11.68
N THR A 176 7.88 15.29 -11.65
CA THR A 176 8.59 14.36 -12.51
C THR A 176 8.14 14.45 -13.98
N VAL A 177 6.82 14.54 -14.20
CA VAL A 177 6.23 14.57 -15.53
C VAL A 177 6.21 16.01 -16.12
N GLY A 178 6.33 17.03 -15.27
CA GLY A 178 6.23 18.44 -15.67
C GLY A 178 4.80 18.90 -15.92
N HIS A 179 3.80 18.17 -15.40
CA HIS A 179 2.39 18.54 -15.48
C HIS A 179 1.78 18.61 -14.07
N ASN A 180 1.04 19.67 -13.77
CA ASN A 180 0.50 19.88 -12.43
C ASN A 180 -0.82 19.11 -12.22
N TYR A 181 -0.73 17.85 -11.84
CA TYR A 181 -1.88 17.00 -11.57
C TYR A 181 -2.68 17.40 -10.32
N ILE A 182 -2.11 18.23 -9.45
CA ILE A 182 -2.83 18.81 -8.30
C ILE A 182 -3.94 19.74 -8.78
N ASN A 183 -3.70 20.46 -9.88
CA ASN A 183 -4.67 21.39 -10.45
C ASN A 183 -5.51 20.79 -11.58
N ASP A 184 -4.89 19.97 -12.44
CA ASP A 184 -5.52 19.33 -13.60
C ASP A 184 -5.04 17.87 -13.73
N PRO A 185 -5.91 16.88 -13.57
CA PRO A 185 -7.38 16.92 -13.43
C PRO A 185 -7.91 17.40 -12.06
N GLY A 186 -7.01 17.65 -11.11
CA GLY A 186 -7.32 18.12 -9.77
C GLY A 186 -7.27 17.02 -8.71
N LEU A 187 -6.74 17.36 -7.54
CA LEU A 187 -6.57 16.46 -6.41
C LEU A 187 -7.90 15.81 -5.96
N ASN A 188 -9.01 16.50 -6.12
CA ASN A 188 -10.33 15.95 -5.82
C ASN A 188 -10.64 14.70 -6.68
N ARG A 189 -10.24 14.69 -7.96
CA ARG A 189 -10.50 13.54 -8.85
C ARG A 189 -9.59 12.36 -8.55
N THR A 190 -8.32 12.63 -8.22
CA THR A 190 -7.40 11.56 -7.86
C THR A 190 -7.80 10.89 -6.54
N LEU A 191 -8.19 11.69 -5.52
CA LEU A 191 -8.73 11.17 -4.25
C LEU A 191 -10.07 10.45 -4.44
N LEU A 192 -10.92 10.91 -5.38
CA LEU A 192 -12.16 10.20 -5.70
C LEU A 192 -11.86 8.81 -6.23
N GLY A 193 -10.93 8.68 -7.18
CA GLY A 193 -10.54 7.41 -7.77
C GLY A 193 -9.96 6.44 -6.74
N ASP A 194 -9.04 6.92 -5.91
CA ASP A 194 -8.40 6.14 -4.86
C ASP A 194 -9.41 5.70 -3.78
N GLY A 195 -10.31 6.60 -3.36
CA GLY A 195 -11.38 6.31 -2.41
C GLY A 195 -12.38 5.27 -2.94
N LEU A 196 -12.79 5.37 -4.20
CA LEU A 196 -13.68 4.38 -4.82
C LEU A 196 -12.98 3.01 -4.92
N ALA A 197 -11.72 2.99 -5.35
CA ALA A 197 -10.94 1.75 -5.46
C ALA A 197 -10.77 1.08 -4.08
N THR A 198 -10.43 1.85 -3.04
CA THR A 198 -10.29 1.36 -1.67
C THR A 198 -11.61 0.84 -1.11
N THR A 199 -12.72 1.57 -1.35
CA THR A 199 -14.06 1.12 -0.93
C THR A 199 -14.42 -0.21 -1.59
N MET A 200 -14.23 -0.32 -2.89
CA MET A 200 -14.53 -1.57 -3.63
C MET A 200 -13.62 -2.71 -3.18
N ALA A 201 -12.31 -2.45 -3.00
CA ALA A 201 -11.37 -3.45 -2.51
C ALA A 201 -11.82 -3.99 -1.15
N GLY A 202 -12.13 -3.13 -0.19
CA GLY A 202 -12.60 -3.54 1.14
C GLY A 202 -13.90 -4.34 1.10
N LEU A 203 -14.89 -3.93 0.30
CA LEU A 203 -16.14 -4.66 0.16
C LEU A 203 -15.93 -6.07 -0.43
N LEU A 204 -14.97 -6.22 -1.35
CA LEU A 204 -14.66 -7.49 -2.02
C LEU A 204 -13.64 -8.36 -1.27
N GLY A 205 -13.17 -7.92 -0.09
CA GLY A 205 -12.22 -8.67 0.73
C GLY A 205 -10.75 -8.42 0.39
N GLY A 206 -10.47 -7.33 -0.32
CA GLY A 206 -9.11 -6.87 -0.63
C GLY A 206 -8.55 -5.90 0.41
N PRO A 207 -7.23 -5.66 0.39
CA PRO A 207 -6.58 -4.64 1.21
C PRO A 207 -6.93 -3.23 0.73
N ALA A 208 -6.61 -2.24 1.57
CA ALA A 208 -6.70 -0.84 1.17
C ALA A 208 -5.82 -0.58 -0.07
N ASN A 209 -6.37 0.19 -1.00
CA ASN A 209 -5.60 0.68 -2.13
C ASN A 209 -4.74 1.87 -1.68
N THR A 210 -3.60 2.07 -2.32
CA THR A 210 -2.75 3.24 -2.08
C THR A 210 -1.96 3.59 -3.33
N THR A 211 -1.42 4.79 -3.35
CA THR A 211 -0.52 5.25 -4.41
C THR A 211 0.88 4.69 -4.16
N TYR A 212 1.52 4.14 -5.19
CA TYR A 212 2.88 3.60 -5.10
C TYR A 212 3.88 4.63 -5.61
N GLY A 213 4.51 5.36 -4.70
CA GLY A 213 5.51 6.38 -5.01
C GLY A 213 6.71 5.85 -5.79
N GLU A 214 7.06 4.56 -5.64
CA GLU A 214 8.13 3.88 -6.37
C GLU A 214 7.93 3.93 -7.90
N ASN A 215 6.67 3.91 -8.35
CA ASN A 215 6.33 3.99 -9.77
C ASN A 215 6.69 5.35 -10.39
N THR A 216 6.87 6.39 -9.59
CA THR A 216 7.34 7.71 -10.06
C THR A 216 8.72 7.61 -10.72
N GLY A 217 9.59 6.74 -10.21
CA GLY A 217 10.89 6.44 -10.82
C GLY A 217 10.76 5.85 -12.23
N VAL A 218 9.78 4.95 -12.43
CA VAL A 218 9.48 4.35 -13.75
C VAL A 218 8.98 5.42 -14.72
N LEU A 219 8.08 6.29 -14.27
CA LEU A 219 7.55 7.42 -15.07
C LEU A 219 8.67 8.38 -15.48
N ALA A 220 9.63 8.67 -14.59
CA ALA A 220 10.76 9.54 -14.89
C ALA A 220 11.62 9.04 -16.04
N LEU A 221 11.67 7.74 -16.25
CA LEU A 221 12.56 7.06 -17.19
C LEU A 221 11.85 6.63 -18.50
N SER A 222 10.52 6.53 -18.46
CA SER A 222 9.69 6.17 -19.62
C SER A 222 9.21 7.37 -20.45
N LYS A 223 9.69 8.56 -20.12
CA LYS A 223 9.39 9.81 -20.86
C LYS A 223 9.60 9.71 -22.34
#